data_2b588b17a6daaa3d0f305e602369a182
#
_entry.id   2b588b17a6daaa3d0f305e602369a182
#
_cell.length_a   1.000
_cell.length_b   1.000
_cell.length_c   1.000
_cell.angle_alpha   90.00
_cell.angle_beta   90.00
_cell.angle_gamma   90.00
#
_symmetry.space_group_name_H-M   'P 1'
#
loop_
_entity.id
_entity.type
_entity.pdbx_description
1 polymer ?
#
loop_
_entity_poly.entity_id
_entity_poly.type
_entity_poly.pdbx_seq_one_letter_code
_entity_poly.pdbx_strand_id
1 'polypeptide(L)'
;LKNPDYNDSNSKVFLVGADTIICSGDICDREKGTAAQRPSASIKKYDSAITLYTLRLALLQGYYDIADMSKQSLESIDVDWSISVLLPPSDIDLGASKIKEHIKSITSVKYLMPKLYKEIRILDVKVLPEGFCAFIGEVFESGSQIRKGYKDILNSSTLVVDIGAGTTDLCIIKDRKLIDGSRYSEETGGNQVFQKINIELRKKIGKNLPEDSLREAAVSGSIKVGARVFDITEEIVVARKDVATKLSVSIRNYIESSDFSIFDIENVLICGGGADACGSDMKPLGDYLRDNLKEWMSYSNFLDIPEQEIVYEKDGEEYTKVEKISPRLLNIIGAGVISEN
;
A
#
# COMPACT_ATOMS: atom_id res chain seq x y z
N LEU A 1 12.52 22.38 16.64
CA LEU A 1 13.95 22.73 16.66
C LEU A 1 14.24 23.57 15.44
N LYS A 2 14.39 24.91 15.62
CA LYS A 2 14.87 25.77 14.53
C LYS A 2 16.31 25.36 14.25
N ASN A 3 16.61 25.03 12.99
CA ASN A 3 17.99 24.91 12.56
C ASN A 3 18.54 26.33 12.40
N PRO A 4 19.55 26.76 13.19
CA PRO A 4 20.11 28.10 13.10
C PRO A 4 20.76 28.42 11.74
N ASP A 5 21.08 27.40 10.94
CA ASP A 5 21.72 27.55 9.63
C ASP A 5 20.72 27.60 8.45
N TYR A 6 19.42 27.56 8.72
CA TYR A 6 18.39 27.55 7.69
C TYR A 6 17.66 28.91 7.65
N ASN A 7 18.17 29.79 6.82
CA ASN A 7 17.63 31.16 6.65
C ASN A 7 16.62 31.29 5.51
N ASP A 8 16.12 30.19 4.96
CA ASP A 8 15.13 30.21 3.90
C ASP A 8 13.71 30.15 4.50
N SER A 9 12.99 31.26 4.39
CA SER A 9 11.61 31.38 4.89
C SER A 9 10.62 30.41 4.23
N ASN A 10 11.00 29.78 3.13
CA ASN A 10 10.19 28.80 2.40
C ASN A 10 10.56 27.34 2.74
N SER A 11 11.59 27.12 3.55
CA SER A 11 12.00 25.77 3.92
C SER A 11 11.04 25.16 4.92
N LYS A 12 10.47 24.01 4.58
CA LYS A 12 9.65 23.22 5.47
C LYS A 12 10.52 22.18 6.17
N VAL A 13 10.49 22.15 7.49
CA VAL A 13 11.18 21.15 8.30
C VAL A 13 10.19 20.07 8.70
N PHE A 14 10.54 18.81 8.44
CA PHE A 14 9.76 17.66 8.85
C PHE A 14 10.53 16.87 9.89
N LEU A 15 9.84 16.50 10.97
CA LEU A 15 10.35 15.56 11.96
C LEU A 15 9.78 14.18 11.65
N VAL A 16 10.66 13.19 11.60
CA VAL A 16 10.30 11.79 11.30
C VAL A 16 11.00 10.90 12.31
N GLY A 17 10.30 9.95 12.86
CA GLY A 17 10.83 8.99 13.82
C GLY A 17 9.78 8.00 14.29
N ALA A 18 10.14 7.12 15.23
CA ALA A 18 9.25 6.10 15.79
C ALA A 18 7.98 6.70 16.40
N ASP A 19 8.05 7.97 16.86
CA ASP A 19 6.91 8.76 17.33
C ASP A 19 6.46 9.76 16.26
N THR A 20 6.29 9.34 15.04
CA THR A 20 6.23 10.16 13.83
C THR A 20 5.25 11.31 13.93
N ILE A 21 5.78 12.52 14.05
CA ILE A 21 5.06 13.76 13.81
C ILE A 21 5.67 14.38 12.56
N ILE A 22 4.86 14.54 11.53
CA ILE A 22 5.27 15.30 10.33
C ILE A 22 4.88 16.74 10.57
N CYS A 23 5.87 17.60 10.72
CA CYS A 23 5.67 19.03 10.93
C CYS A 23 6.12 19.80 9.71
N SER A 24 5.34 20.80 9.26
CA SER A 24 5.72 21.70 8.19
C SER A 24 5.86 23.14 8.72
N GLY A 25 7.06 23.71 8.56
CA GLY A 25 7.32 25.14 8.67
C GLY A 25 7.26 25.75 10.06
N ASP A 26 6.16 25.63 10.74
CA ASP A 26 6.01 26.04 12.13
C ASP A 26 6.22 24.83 13.05
N ILE A 27 6.79 25.07 14.21
CA ILE A 27 7.04 24.06 15.23
C ILE A 27 5.72 23.38 15.53
N CYS A 28 5.61 22.09 15.19
CA CYS A 28 4.48 21.30 15.64
C CYS A 28 4.53 21.19 17.15
N ASP A 29 3.52 21.70 17.77
CA ASP A 29 3.31 21.57 19.19
C ASP A 29 2.88 20.11 19.46
N ARG A 30 3.82 19.31 19.98
CA ARG A 30 3.57 17.90 20.36
C ARG A 30 2.38 17.78 21.32
N GLU A 31 2.16 18.82 22.14
CA GLU A 31 1.09 18.83 23.13
C GLU A 31 -0.30 18.99 22.50
N LYS A 32 -0.40 19.55 21.29
CA LYS A 32 -1.69 19.73 20.59
C LYS A 32 -2.16 18.52 19.79
N GLY A 33 -1.35 17.44 19.76
CA GLY A 33 -1.77 16.17 19.17
C GLY A 33 -2.24 16.28 17.72
N THR A 34 -1.51 17.04 16.89
CA THR A 34 -1.76 17.03 15.44
C THR A 34 -1.53 15.62 14.94
N ALA A 35 -2.60 14.96 14.57
CA ALA A 35 -2.54 13.64 13.96
C ALA A 35 -1.60 13.68 12.76
N ALA A 36 -0.81 12.61 12.58
CA ALA A 36 0.02 12.44 11.40
C ALA A 36 -0.85 12.68 10.16
N GLN A 37 -0.48 13.68 9.37
CA GLN A 37 -1.22 13.94 8.14
C GLN A 37 -0.96 12.79 7.18
N ARG A 38 -2.00 12.09 6.81
CA ARG A 38 -1.96 11.09 5.74
C ARG A 38 -2.50 11.75 4.47
N PRO A 39 -2.01 11.34 3.28
CA PRO A 39 -2.65 11.75 2.04
C PRO A 39 -4.14 11.42 2.11
N SER A 40 -5.00 12.41 1.95
CA SER A 40 -6.43 12.13 1.88
C SER A 40 -6.76 11.50 0.52
N ALA A 41 -7.76 10.63 0.46
CA ALA A 41 -8.22 10.04 -0.79
C ALA A 41 -8.67 11.10 -1.82
N SER A 42 -9.04 12.29 -1.35
CA SER A 42 -9.45 13.42 -2.21
C SER A 42 -8.29 14.16 -2.88
N ILE A 43 -7.04 13.95 -2.42
CA ILE A 43 -5.86 14.60 -3.01
C ILE A 43 -5.08 13.53 -3.79
N LYS A 44 -4.92 13.77 -5.09
CA LYS A 44 -4.15 12.87 -5.95
C LYS A 44 -2.72 12.72 -5.43
N LYS A 45 -2.20 11.49 -5.40
CA LYS A 45 -0.86 11.19 -4.87
C LYS A 45 0.21 12.06 -5.51
N TYR A 46 0.13 12.30 -6.81
CA TYR A 46 1.12 13.08 -7.56
C TYR A 46 1.05 14.59 -7.34
N ASP A 47 -0.01 15.12 -6.73
CA ASP A 47 -0.16 16.52 -6.35
C ASP A 47 -0.01 16.73 -4.83
N SER A 48 0.17 15.65 -4.06
CA SER A 48 0.28 15.71 -2.61
C SER A 48 1.70 16.04 -2.16
N ALA A 49 1.87 17.14 -1.45
CA ALA A 49 3.14 17.47 -0.81
C ALA A 49 3.63 16.35 0.12
N ILE A 50 2.71 15.67 0.81
CA ILE A 50 3.05 14.56 1.71
C ILE A 50 3.69 13.41 0.93
N THR A 51 3.11 13.03 -0.22
CA THR A 51 3.69 11.98 -1.09
C THR A 51 5.10 12.35 -1.52
N LEU A 52 5.30 13.59 -1.95
CA LEU A 52 6.61 14.08 -2.40
C LEU A 52 7.66 14.07 -1.28
N TYR A 53 7.25 14.37 -0.05
CA TYR A 53 8.13 14.27 1.11
C TYR A 53 8.39 12.82 1.51
N THR A 54 7.40 11.96 1.41
CA THR A 54 7.56 10.51 1.67
C THR A 54 8.61 9.90 0.73
N LEU A 55 8.64 10.31 -0.55
CA LEU A 55 9.66 9.88 -1.49
C LEU A 55 11.09 10.25 -1.04
N ARG A 56 11.27 11.49 -0.53
CA ARG A 56 12.56 11.92 0.02
C ARG A 56 12.97 11.11 1.25
N LEU A 57 11.99 10.78 2.10
CA LEU A 57 12.24 9.95 3.27
C LEU A 57 12.60 8.51 2.88
N ALA A 58 11.95 7.97 1.86
CA ALA A 58 12.28 6.64 1.35
C ALA A 58 13.72 6.57 0.84
N LEU A 59 14.20 7.59 0.12
CA LEU A 59 15.60 7.68 -0.29
C LEU A 59 16.55 7.69 0.91
N LEU A 60 16.22 8.47 1.93
CA LEU A 60 17.04 8.53 3.13
C LEU A 60 17.06 7.19 3.88
N GLN A 61 15.89 6.54 4.03
CA GLN A 61 15.80 5.20 4.62
C GLN A 61 16.66 4.20 3.84
N GLY A 62 16.61 4.26 2.51
CA GLY A 62 17.46 3.41 1.66
C GLY A 62 18.96 3.57 1.92
N TYR A 63 19.45 4.79 2.21
CA TYR A 63 20.83 4.95 2.63
C TYR A 63 21.13 4.25 3.96
N TYR A 64 20.21 4.30 4.94
CA TYR A 64 20.36 3.58 6.21
C TYR A 64 20.36 2.07 5.99
N ASP A 65 19.44 1.56 5.17
CA ASP A 65 19.33 0.14 4.88
C ASP A 65 20.61 -0.38 4.20
N ILE A 66 21.16 0.37 3.22
CA ILE A 66 22.43 0.02 2.56
C ILE A 66 23.60 0.08 3.55
N ALA A 67 23.62 1.07 4.46
CA ALA A 67 24.67 1.18 5.49
C ALA A 67 24.66 -0.05 6.41
N ASP A 68 23.49 -0.45 6.86
CA ASP A 68 23.31 -1.60 7.72
C ASP A 68 23.73 -2.90 7.01
N MET A 69 23.22 -3.14 5.81
CA MET A 69 23.54 -4.32 5.01
C MET A 69 25.03 -4.41 4.66
N SER A 70 25.67 -3.29 4.30
CA SER A 70 27.09 -3.26 3.91
C SER A 70 28.05 -3.15 5.10
N LYS A 71 27.53 -2.91 6.31
CA LYS A 71 28.30 -2.61 7.53
C LYS A 71 29.27 -1.43 7.36
N GLN A 72 28.87 -0.45 6.55
CA GLN A 72 29.62 0.77 6.29
C GLN A 72 29.05 1.96 7.08
N SER A 73 29.88 2.98 7.29
CA SER A 73 29.36 4.22 7.86
C SER A 73 28.44 4.93 6.87
N LEU A 74 27.40 5.56 7.35
CA LEU A 74 26.41 6.25 6.52
C LEU A 74 27.05 7.34 5.64
N GLU A 75 28.09 8.01 6.16
CA GLU A 75 28.85 9.04 5.44
C GLU A 75 29.61 8.49 4.24
N SER A 76 30.09 7.25 4.31
CA SER A 76 30.92 6.63 3.26
C SER A 76 30.11 6.04 2.11
N ILE A 77 28.78 5.92 2.26
CA ILE A 77 27.93 5.36 1.22
C ILE A 77 27.71 6.36 0.10
N ASP A 78 28.04 5.98 -1.12
CA ASP A 78 27.75 6.69 -2.35
C ASP A 78 27.05 5.75 -3.32
N VAL A 79 25.81 6.06 -3.69
CA VAL A 79 24.96 5.21 -4.53
C VAL A 79 24.23 6.02 -5.57
N ASP A 80 24.04 5.40 -6.71
CA ASP A 80 23.17 5.87 -7.78
C ASP A 80 21.79 5.21 -7.66
N TRP A 81 20.74 5.99 -7.80
CA TRP A 81 19.38 5.55 -7.57
C TRP A 81 18.63 5.29 -8.88
N SER A 82 18.07 4.09 -9.00
CA SER A 82 16.97 3.80 -9.92
C SER A 82 15.69 3.65 -9.10
N ILE A 83 14.69 4.47 -9.41
CA ILE A 83 13.50 4.61 -8.56
C ILE A 83 12.26 4.15 -9.34
N SER A 84 11.51 3.23 -8.75
CA SER A 84 10.18 2.86 -9.24
C SER A 84 9.11 3.38 -8.29
N VAL A 85 8.16 4.13 -8.83
CA VAL A 85 7.02 4.68 -8.09
C VAL A 85 5.74 4.10 -8.61
N LEU A 86 4.85 3.75 -7.70
CA LEU A 86 3.56 3.16 -8.03
C LEU A 86 2.45 4.21 -7.91
N LEU A 87 1.63 4.28 -8.94
CA LEU A 87 0.42 5.12 -8.96
C LEU A 87 -0.82 4.25 -9.22
N PRO A 88 -1.98 4.65 -8.68
CA PRO A 88 -3.25 4.06 -9.10
C PRO A 88 -3.36 4.03 -10.63
N PRO A 89 -3.91 2.97 -11.23
CA PRO A 89 -4.02 2.87 -12.69
C PRO A 89 -4.71 4.08 -13.34
N SER A 90 -5.70 4.65 -12.68
CA SER A 90 -6.43 5.85 -13.13
C SER A 90 -5.58 7.13 -13.13
N ASP A 91 -4.49 7.16 -12.38
CA ASP A 91 -3.66 8.36 -12.18
C ASP A 91 -2.39 8.39 -13.07
N ILE A 92 -2.09 7.29 -13.76
CA ILE A 92 -0.85 7.15 -14.54
C ILE A 92 -0.73 8.24 -15.62
N ASP A 93 -1.77 8.47 -16.40
CA ASP A 93 -1.68 9.37 -17.55
C ASP A 93 -1.40 10.83 -17.14
N LEU A 94 -1.96 11.26 -16.01
CA LEU A 94 -1.82 12.62 -15.52
C LEU A 94 -0.66 12.79 -14.53
N GLY A 95 -0.34 11.74 -13.78
CA GLY A 95 0.58 11.81 -12.66
C GLY A 95 2.01 11.41 -12.97
N ALA A 96 2.24 10.56 -13.96
CA ALA A 96 3.55 9.99 -14.21
C ALA A 96 4.63 11.04 -14.52
N SER A 97 4.32 11.99 -15.41
CA SER A 97 5.27 13.07 -15.76
C SER A 97 5.60 13.95 -14.55
N LYS A 98 4.58 14.35 -13.78
CA LYS A 98 4.74 15.20 -12.59
C LYS A 98 5.62 14.53 -11.53
N ILE A 99 5.38 13.25 -11.23
CA ILE A 99 6.19 12.49 -10.27
C ILE A 99 7.62 12.34 -10.76
N LYS A 100 7.83 12.00 -12.05
CA LYS A 100 9.18 11.91 -12.64
C LYS A 100 9.96 13.20 -12.52
N GLU A 101 9.37 14.33 -12.90
CA GLU A 101 9.98 15.65 -12.81
C GLU A 101 10.36 15.98 -11.36
N HIS A 102 9.42 15.73 -10.44
CA HIS A 102 9.66 15.99 -9.03
C HIS A 102 10.83 15.16 -8.48
N ILE A 103 10.83 13.84 -8.75
CA ILE A 103 11.89 12.94 -8.26
C ILE A 103 13.24 13.38 -8.86
N LYS A 104 13.31 13.63 -10.16
CA LYS A 104 14.53 14.10 -10.82
C LYS A 104 15.05 15.46 -10.30
N SER A 105 14.16 16.25 -9.70
CA SER A 105 14.56 17.52 -9.05
C SER A 105 15.21 17.34 -7.68
N ILE A 106 15.17 16.13 -7.11
CA ILE A 106 15.79 15.83 -5.81
C ILE A 106 17.27 15.60 -6.03
N THR A 107 18.09 16.63 -5.78
CA THR A 107 19.57 16.55 -5.95
C THR A 107 20.29 16.29 -4.64
N SER A 108 19.62 16.48 -3.50
CA SER A 108 20.21 16.23 -2.20
C SER A 108 19.14 15.97 -1.14
N VAL A 109 19.53 15.27 -0.09
CA VAL A 109 18.78 15.16 1.17
C VAL A 109 19.67 15.57 2.32
N LYS A 110 19.10 16.33 3.24
CA LYS A 110 19.77 16.76 4.46
C LYS A 110 19.04 16.21 5.67
N TYR A 111 19.76 15.54 6.52
CA TYR A 111 19.26 15.02 7.78
C TYR A 111 19.82 15.85 8.94
N LEU A 112 18.97 16.21 9.87
CA LEU A 112 19.34 17.13 10.94
C LEU A 112 19.90 16.44 12.18
N MET A 113 19.53 15.17 12.41
CA MET A 113 20.01 14.39 13.55
C MET A 113 20.12 12.89 13.21
N PRO A 114 21.32 12.31 13.10
CA PRO A 114 22.62 13.01 13.05
C PRO A 114 22.72 13.96 11.84
N LYS A 115 23.58 14.97 11.89
CA LYS A 115 23.79 15.86 10.74
C LYS A 115 24.36 15.06 9.57
N LEU A 116 23.53 14.76 8.60
CA LEU A 116 23.91 14.05 7.40
C LEU A 116 23.49 14.87 6.18
N TYR A 117 24.39 15.06 5.26
CA TYR A 117 24.11 15.61 3.93
C TYR A 117 24.52 14.58 2.89
N LYS A 118 23.61 14.25 1.98
CA LYS A 118 23.88 13.38 0.84
C LYS A 118 23.45 14.06 -0.44
N GLU A 119 24.35 14.09 -1.40
CA GLU A 119 24.00 14.34 -2.78
C GLU A 119 23.33 13.10 -3.35
N ILE A 120 22.27 13.31 -4.14
CA ILE A 120 21.49 12.23 -4.71
C ILE A 120 21.67 12.27 -6.22
N ARG A 121 22.13 11.15 -6.78
CA ARG A 121 22.16 10.91 -8.22
C ARG A 121 21.05 9.93 -8.60
N ILE A 122 20.10 10.39 -9.40
CA ILE A 122 19.01 9.58 -9.88
C ILE A 122 19.26 9.25 -11.34
N LEU A 123 19.51 7.97 -11.63
CA LEU A 123 19.78 7.47 -12.97
C LEU A 123 18.49 7.32 -13.76
N ASP A 124 17.49 6.70 -13.16
CA ASP A 124 16.20 6.46 -13.81
C ASP A 124 15.04 6.58 -12.83
N VAL A 125 13.86 6.92 -13.39
CA VAL A 125 12.60 6.94 -12.67
C VAL A 125 11.54 6.25 -13.52
N LYS A 126 11.10 5.07 -13.08
CA LYS A 126 9.96 4.34 -13.63
C LYS A 126 8.71 4.71 -12.82
N VAL A 127 7.61 5.04 -13.49
CA VAL A 127 6.30 5.19 -12.85
C VAL A 127 5.40 4.11 -13.40
N LEU A 128 4.92 3.25 -12.50
CA LEU A 128 4.25 2.00 -12.85
C LEU A 128 2.83 2.00 -12.26
N PRO A 129 1.84 1.41 -12.95
CA PRO A 129 0.49 1.27 -12.41
C PRO A 129 0.46 0.22 -11.29
N GLU A 130 -0.11 0.60 -10.14
CA GLU A 130 -0.58 -0.36 -9.13
C GLU A 130 -1.45 -1.41 -9.83
N GLY A 131 -1.88 -2.44 -9.23
CA GLY A 131 -2.65 -3.49 -9.88
C GLY A 131 -1.90 -4.25 -11.00
N PHE A 132 -1.34 -3.57 -11.99
CA PHE A 132 -0.48 -4.24 -12.99
C PHE A 132 0.78 -4.82 -12.32
N CYS A 133 1.40 -4.05 -11.45
CA CYS A 133 2.52 -4.56 -10.66
C CYS A 133 2.09 -5.69 -9.73
N ALA A 134 0.89 -5.62 -9.12
CA ALA A 134 0.38 -6.72 -8.30
C ALA A 134 0.23 -8.01 -9.12
N PHE A 135 -0.29 -7.91 -10.34
CA PHE A 135 -0.38 -9.05 -11.26
C PHE A 135 1.00 -9.63 -11.60
N ILE A 136 1.99 -8.78 -11.89
CA ILE A 136 3.35 -9.24 -12.15
C ILE A 136 3.94 -9.92 -10.90
N GLY A 137 3.74 -9.34 -9.70
CA GLY A 137 4.21 -9.92 -8.44
C GLY A 137 3.52 -11.24 -8.08
N GLU A 138 2.28 -11.43 -8.56
CA GLU A 138 1.54 -12.71 -8.46
C GLU A 138 2.15 -13.78 -9.38
N VAL A 139 2.46 -13.42 -10.62
CA VAL A 139 2.84 -14.38 -11.67
C VAL A 139 4.32 -14.71 -11.65
N PHE A 140 5.16 -13.78 -11.23
CA PHE A 140 6.62 -13.93 -11.27
C PHE A 140 7.24 -14.10 -9.88
N GLU A 141 8.33 -14.86 -9.84
CA GLU A 141 9.26 -14.91 -8.71
C GLU A 141 10.40 -13.90 -8.92
N SER A 142 11.23 -13.74 -7.87
CA SER A 142 12.48 -13.02 -7.99
C SER A 142 13.34 -13.57 -9.15
N GLY A 143 14.04 -12.69 -9.87
CA GLY A 143 14.79 -13.07 -11.07
C GLY A 143 13.93 -13.29 -12.30
N SER A 144 12.70 -12.77 -12.32
CA SER A 144 11.79 -12.75 -13.48
C SER A 144 11.38 -14.15 -14.00
N GLN A 145 11.42 -15.14 -13.13
CA GLN A 145 10.94 -16.49 -13.45
C GLN A 145 9.42 -16.59 -13.23
N ILE A 146 8.71 -17.19 -14.18
CA ILE A 146 7.27 -17.43 -14.04
C ILE A 146 7.05 -18.52 -12.98
N ARG A 147 6.20 -18.24 -11.99
CA ARG A 147 5.80 -19.22 -10.97
C ARG A 147 5.22 -20.47 -11.64
N LYS A 148 5.51 -21.62 -11.05
CA LYS A 148 4.97 -22.89 -11.53
C LYS A 148 3.44 -22.86 -11.55
N GLY A 149 2.86 -23.18 -12.70
CA GLY A 149 1.41 -23.18 -12.92
C GLY A 149 0.81 -21.86 -13.39
N TYR A 150 1.59 -20.76 -13.45
CA TYR A 150 1.08 -19.43 -13.81
C TYR A 150 1.30 -19.06 -15.28
N LYS A 151 1.85 -19.96 -16.09
CA LYS A 151 2.15 -19.68 -17.51
C LYS A 151 0.91 -19.32 -18.32
N ASP A 152 -0.22 -19.99 -18.06
CA ASP A 152 -1.47 -19.77 -18.78
C ASP A 152 -2.14 -18.47 -18.34
N ILE A 153 -1.96 -18.07 -17.06
CA ILE A 153 -2.48 -16.81 -16.50
C ILE A 153 -1.92 -15.59 -17.21
N LEU A 154 -0.67 -15.65 -17.68
CA LEU A 154 -0.03 -14.57 -18.42
C LEU A 154 -0.75 -14.18 -19.71
N ASN A 155 -1.41 -15.13 -20.37
CA ASN A 155 -2.06 -14.93 -21.65
C ASN A 155 -3.60 -14.88 -21.53
N SER A 156 -4.11 -14.99 -20.33
CA SER A 156 -5.53 -14.89 -20.00
C SER A 156 -5.92 -13.50 -19.56
N SER A 157 -7.21 -13.24 -19.39
CA SER A 157 -7.70 -11.99 -18.85
C SER A 157 -7.87 -12.08 -17.33
N THR A 158 -7.29 -11.13 -16.61
CA THR A 158 -7.33 -11.05 -15.15
C THR A 158 -7.90 -9.72 -14.70
N LEU A 159 -8.98 -9.74 -13.93
CA LEU A 159 -9.45 -8.59 -13.17
C LEU A 159 -8.60 -8.49 -11.90
N VAL A 160 -7.93 -7.36 -11.72
CA VAL A 160 -7.22 -7.03 -10.49
C VAL A 160 -8.10 -6.10 -9.64
N VAL A 161 -8.24 -6.45 -8.37
CA VAL A 161 -8.97 -5.71 -7.34
C VAL A 161 -7.98 -5.38 -6.23
N ASP A 162 -7.41 -4.18 -6.28
CA ASP A 162 -6.43 -3.70 -5.31
C ASP A 162 -7.13 -2.88 -4.21
N ILE A 163 -7.34 -3.49 -3.05
CA ILE A 163 -8.01 -2.85 -1.92
C ILE A 163 -6.98 -2.07 -1.10
N GLY A 164 -6.92 -0.76 -1.34
CA GLY A 164 -6.11 0.16 -0.55
C GLY A 164 -6.77 0.53 0.79
N ALA A 165 -6.19 1.51 1.47
CA ALA A 165 -6.77 2.03 2.70
C ALA A 165 -8.01 2.89 2.44
N GLY A 166 -7.96 3.80 1.45
CA GLY A 166 -9.04 4.74 1.12
C GLY A 166 -9.83 4.37 -0.11
N THR A 167 -9.20 3.73 -1.08
CA THR A 167 -9.76 3.38 -2.39
C THR A 167 -9.62 1.90 -2.67
N THR A 168 -10.40 1.42 -3.62
CA THR A 168 -10.18 0.14 -4.29
C THR A 168 -9.99 0.42 -5.78
N ASP A 169 -8.84 0.04 -6.30
CA ASP A 169 -8.46 0.27 -7.67
C ASP A 169 -8.70 -1.01 -8.49
N LEU A 170 -9.37 -0.85 -9.64
CA LEU A 170 -9.71 -1.93 -10.55
C LEU A 170 -9.00 -1.75 -11.87
N CYS A 171 -8.52 -2.84 -12.42
CA CYS A 171 -8.04 -2.87 -13.81
C CYS A 171 -8.14 -4.27 -14.40
N ILE A 172 -8.18 -4.37 -15.71
CA ILE A 172 -8.14 -5.64 -16.44
C ILE A 172 -6.82 -5.73 -17.19
N ILE A 173 -6.17 -6.88 -17.01
CA ILE A 173 -4.93 -7.24 -17.69
C ILE A 173 -5.25 -8.39 -18.63
N LYS A 174 -4.88 -8.26 -19.89
CA LYS A 174 -5.03 -9.31 -20.90
C LYS A 174 -3.76 -9.37 -21.75
N ASP A 175 -3.30 -10.57 -22.03
CA ASP A 175 -2.10 -10.78 -22.84
C ASP A 175 -0.90 -9.95 -22.34
N ARG A 176 -0.68 -9.91 -21.02
CA ARG A 176 0.40 -9.14 -20.34
C ARG A 176 0.28 -7.62 -20.48
N LYS A 177 -0.87 -7.10 -20.84
CA LYS A 177 -1.07 -5.66 -21.03
C LYS A 177 -2.24 -5.18 -20.19
N LEU A 178 -2.03 -4.04 -19.56
CA LEU A 178 -3.11 -3.30 -18.96
C LEU A 178 -4.02 -2.78 -20.09
N ILE A 179 -5.30 -3.11 -20.03
CA ILE A 179 -6.27 -2.72 -21.04
C ILE A 179 -6.67 -1.26 -20.85
N ASP A 180 -6.51 -0.46 -21.90
CA ASP A 180 -6.97 0.92 -21.88
C ASP A 180 -8.50 0.97 -21.70
N GLY A 181 -8.97 1.93 -20.89
CA GLY A 181 -10.38 2.04 -20.53
C GLY A 181 -10.86 1.09 -19.42
N SER A 182 -10.02 0.13 -18.98
CA SER A 182 -10.35 -0.76 -17.85
C SER A 182 -9.92 -0.22 -16.49
N ARG A 183 -9.50 1.03 -16.39
CA ARG A 183 -8.98 1.63 -15.16
C ARG A 183 -10.10 2.33 -14.42
N TYR A 184 -10.32 1.91 -13.18
CA TYR A 184 -11.36 2.48 -12.33
C TYR A 184 -10.87 2.55 -10.89
N SER A 185 -11.31 3.56 -10.15
CA SER A 185 -11.03 3.72 -8.73
C SER A 185 -12.34 3.98 -7.98
N GLU A 186 -12.64 3.15 -7.03
CA GLU A 186 -13.79 3.26 -6.12
C GLU A 186 -13.33 3.90 -4.81
N GLU A 187 -14.06 4.91 -4.32
CA GLU A 187 -13.80 5.58 -3.03
C GLU A 187 -14.22 4.72 -1.82
N THR A 188 -13.94 3.44 -1.89
CA THR A 188 -14.22 2.46 -0.83
C THR A 188 -12.98 1.60 -0.64
N GLY A 189 -12.45 1.59 0.57
CA GLY A 189 -11.27 0.80 0.93
C GLY A 189 -11.33 0.30 2.36
N GLY A 190 -10.24 -0.26 2.86
CA GLY A 190 -10.14 -0.85 4.19
C GLY A 190 -10.53 0.09 5.35
N ASN A 191 -10.30 1.40 5.20
CA ASN A 191 -10.67 2.37 6.23
C ASN A 191 -12.18 2.45 6.49
N GLN A 192 -13.02 2.07 5.51
CA GLN A 192 -14.48 2.04 5.74
C GLN A 192 -14.88 0.98 6.75
N VAL A 193 -14.12 -0.10 6.90
CA VAL A 193 -14.31 -1.08 7.97
C VAL A 193 -14.17 -0.40 9.34
N PHE A 194 -13.10 0.39 9.54
CA PHE A 194 -12.87 1.11 10.80
C PHE A 194 -13.95 2.16 11.08
N GLN A 195 -14.41 2.87 10.06
CA GLN A 195 -15.51 3.83 10.20
C GLN A 195 -16.80 3.13 10.66
N LYS A 196 -17.14 1.98 10.08
CA LYS A 196 -18.31 1.20 10.47
C LYS A 196 -18.20 0.66 11.90
N ILE A 197 -17.04 0.10 12.26
CA ILE A 197 -16.76 -0.33 13.64
C ILE A 197 -16.96 0.85 14.61
N ASN A 198 -16.45 2.04 14.28
CA ASN A 198 -16.56 3.21 15.13
C ASN A 198 -18.02 3.65 15.35
N ILE A 199 -18.84 3.57 14.31
CA ILE A 199 -20.28 3.86 14.40
C ILE A 199 -20.97 2.91 15.39
N GLU A 200 -20.69 1.61 15.29
CA GLU A 200 -21.29 0.63 16.19
C GLU A 200 -20.78 0.76 17.63
N LEU A 201 -19.48 0.97 17.80
CA LEU A 201 -18.90 1.21 19.12
C LEU A 201 -19.42 2.48 19.77
N ARG A 202 -19.67 3.55 18.99
CA ARG A 202 -20.26 4.77 19.53
C ARG A 202 -21.61 4.51 20.21
N LYS A 203 -22.41 3.57 19.69
CA LYS A 203 -23.68 3.17 20.32
C LYS A 203 -23.45 2.49 21.67
N LYS A 204 -22.37 1.69 21.81
CA LYS A 204 -22.06 0.94 23.03
C LYS A 204 -21.30 1.76 24.09
N ILE A 205 -20.39 2.63 23.67
CA ILE A 205 -19.49 3.35 24.59
C ILE A 205 -19.66 4.86 24.61
N GLY A 206 -20.58 5.41 23.76
CA GLY A 206 -20.96 6.83 23.77
C GLY A 206 -19.94 7.80 23.17
N LYS A 207 -18.80 7.34 22.61
CA LYS A 207 -17.77 8.18 22.03
C LYS A 207 -17.11 7.55 20.82
N ASN A 208 -16.52 8.38 19.95
CA ASN A 208 -15.66 7.93 18.86
C ASN A 208 -14.28 7.57 19.41
N LEU A 209 -13.65 6.61 18.75
CA LEU A 209 -12.28 6.18 19.06
C LEU A 209 -11.33 6.63 17.96
N PRO A 210 -10.06 6.88 18.28
CA PRO A 210 -9.03 7.15 17.30
C PRO A 210 -8.85 5.98 16.33
N GLU A 211 -8.50 6.29 15.07
CA GLU A 211 -8.34 5.27 14.03
C GLU A 211 -7.27 4.23 14.40
N ASP A 212 -6.16 4.64 15.01
CA ASP A 212 -5.11 3.71 15.41
C ASP A 212 -5.61 2.69 16.44
N SER A 213 -6.40 3.13 17.42
CA SER A 213 -7.04 2.20 18.37
C SER A 213 -8.02 1.24 17.69
N LEU A 214 -8.70 1.68 16.62
CA LEU A 214 -9.60 0.83 15.84
C LEU A 214 -8.83 -0.18 14.98
N ARG A 215 -7.66 0.20 14.46
CA ARG A 215 -6.77 -0.71 13.73
C ARG A 215 -6.25 -1.83 14.63
N GLU A 216 -5.74 -1.48 15.82
CA GLU A 216 -5.31 -2.46 16.81
C GLU A 216 -6.46 -3.38 17.24
N ALA A 217 -7.63 -2.80 17.49
CA ALA A 217 -8.81 -3.54 17.86
C ALA A 217 -9.31 -4.48 16.75
N ALA A 218 -9.22 -4.06 15.48
CA ALA A 218 -9.59 -4.90 14.33
C ALA A 218 -8.66 -6.11 14.16
N VAL A 219 -7.44 -6.06 14.69
CA VAL A 219 -6.50 -7.18 14.72
C VAL A 219 -6.74 -8.06 15.95
N SER A 220 -6.96 -7.46 17.13
CA SER A 220 -7.08 -8.19 18.39
C SER A 220 -8.49 -8.71 18.69
N GLY A 221 -9.51 -8.25 17.97
CA GLY A 221 -10.93 -8.56 18.26
C GLY A 221 -11.48 -7.86 19.50
N SER A 222 -10.70 -7.04 20.17
CA SER A 222 -11.08 -6.39 21.42
C SER A 222 -10.56 -4.97 21.55
N ILE A 223 -11.22 -4.15 22.38
CA ILE A 223 -10.78 -2.79 22.64
C ILE A 223 -10.85 -2.46 24.13
N LYS A 224 -9.78 -1.81 24.63
CA LYS A 224 -9.74 -1.32 26.00
C LYS A 224 -10.18 0.14 26.07
N VAL A 225 -11.20 0.42 26.86
CA VAL A 225 -11.69 1.77 27.13
C VAL A 225 -11.68 2.02 28.64
N GLY A 226 -10.73 2.80 29.12
CA GLY A 226 -10.47 2.94 30.55
C GLY A 226 -10.03 1.61 31.16
N ALA A 227 -10.73 1.14 32.19
CA ALA A 227 -10.46 -0.14 32.87
C ALA A 227 -11.23 -1.34 32.25
N ARG A 228 -12.08 -1.09 31.24
CA ARG A 228 -12.95 -2.14 30.66
C ARG A 228 -12.41 -2.58 29.30
N VAL A 229 -12.47 -3.89 29.06
CA VAL A 229 -12.21 -4.50 27.76
C VAL A 229 -13.54 -4.89 27.14
N PHE A 230 -13.74 -4.53 25.89
CA PHE A 230 -14.93 -4.87 25.10
C PHE A 230 -14.50 -5.81 23.98
N ASP A 231 -15.18 -6.94 23.86
CA ASP A 231 -15.14 -7.77 22.66
C ASP A 231 -15.90 -7.06 21.55
N ILE A 232 -15.30 -6.94 20.37
CA ILE A 232 -15.85 -6.28 19.19
C ILE A 232 -15.76 -7.16 17.94
N THR A 233 -15.55 -8.46 18.13
CA THR A 233 -15.40 -9.42 17.03
C THR A 233 -16.63 -9.40 16.12
N GLU A 234 -17.82 -9.32 16.69
CA GLU A 234 -19.06 -9.27 15.91
C GLU A 234 -19.16 -8.00 15.06
N GLU A 235 -18.83 -6.83 15.63
CA GLU A 235 -18.81 -5.55 14.91
C GLU A 235 -17.81 -5.55 13.76
N ILE A 236 -16.66 -6.19 13.95
CA ILE A 236 -15.65 -6.33 12.91
C ILE A 236 -16.17 -7.20 11.76
N VAL A 237 -16.77 -8.34 12.09
CA VAL A 237 -17.34 -9.26 11.09
C VAL A 237 -18.44 -8.58 10.28
N VAL A 238 -19.38 -7.90 10.93
CA VAL A 238 -20.46 -7.17 10.28
C VAL A 238 -19.91 -6.06 9.38
N ALA A 239 -18.96 -5.26 9.89
CA ALA A 239 -18.36 -4.17 9.13
C ALA A 239 -17.63 -4.68 7.87
N ARG A 240 -16.89 -5.79 7.96
CA ARG A 240 -16.21 -6.40 6.80
C ARG A 240 -17.19 -6.93 5.77
N LYS A 241 -18.25 -7.64 6.19
CA LYS A 241 -19.28 -8.14 5.29
C LYS A 241 -19.97 -7.00 4.54
N ASP A 242 -20.30 -5.93 5.23
CA ASP A 242 -20.96 -4.77 4.63
C ASP A 242 -20.05 -4.08 3.59
N VAL A 243 -18.76 -3.89 3.92
CA VAL A 243 -17.81 -3.29 2.98
C VAL A 243 -17.58 -4.20 1.78
N ALA A 244 -17.44 -5.51 2.00
CA ALA A 244 -17.31 -6.50 0.93
C ALA A 244 -18.53 -6.51 0.00
N THR A 245 -19.73 -6.42 0.56
CA THR A 245 -20.97 -6.34 -0.23
C THR A 245 -21.00 -5.06 -1.07
N LYS A 246 -20.65 -3.91 -0.47
CA LYS A 246 -20.56 -2.65 -1.21
C LYS A 246 -19.57 -2.74 -2.36
N LEU A 247 -18.36 -3.26 -2.10
CA LEU A 247 -17.33 -3.44 -3.13
C LEU A 247 -17.81 -4.39 -4.24
N SER A 248 -18.45 -5.49 -3.88
CA SER A 248 -18.98 -6.45 -4.88
C SER A 248 -19.98 -5.78 -5.82
N VAL A 249 -20.88 -4.95 -5.29
CA VAL A 249 -21.84 -4.17 -6.10
C VAL A 249 -21.12 -3.18 -7.00
N SER A 250 -20.13 -2.44 -6.47
CA SER A 250 -19.35 -1.48 -7.28
C SER A 250 -18.56 -2.16 -8.39
N ILE A 251 -17.96 -3.32 -8.11
CA ILE A 251 -17.24 -4.11 -9.12
C ILE A 251 -18.21 -4.61 -10.21
N ARG A 252 -19.38 -5.09 -9.83
CA ARG A 252 -20.40 -5.50 -10.77
C ARG A 252 -20.84 -4.36 -11.67
N ASN A 253 -21.17 -3.20 -11.08
CA ASN A 253 -21.56 -2.01 -11.86
C ASN A 253 -20.45 -1.55 -12.81
N TYR A 254 -19.19 -1.61 -12.35
CA TYR A 254 -18.04 -1.30 -13.20
C TYR A 254 -17.97 -2.23 -14.42
N ILE A 255 -18.08 -3.55 -14.24
CA ILE A 255 -18.03 -4.50 -15.33
C ILE A 255 -19.23 -4.30 -16.27
N GLU A 256 -20.44 -4.15 -15.74
CA GLU A 256 -21.66 -3.94 -16.52
C GLU A 256 -21.68 -2.61 -17.30
N SER A 257 -20.96 -1.59 -16.83
CA SER A 257 -20.81 -0.28 -17.49
C SER A 257 -19.62 -0.19 -18.44
N SER A 258 -18.76 -1.20 -18.44
CA SER A 258 -17.58 -1.26 -19.30
C SER A 258 -17.89 -2.04 -20.61
N ASP A 259 -16.96 -1.97 -21.54
CA ASP A 259 -17.03 -2.78 -22.79
C ASP A 259 -16.65 -4.26 -22.55
N PHE A 260 -16.46 -4.66 -21.28
CA PHE A 260 -16.07 -6.02 -20.91
C PHE A 260 -17.28 -6.83 -20.48
N SER A 261 -17.35 -8.06 -20.95
CA SER A 261 -18.28 -9.04 -20.41
C SER A 261 -17.67 -9.74 -19.20
N ILE A 262 -18.51 -10.07 -18.22
CA ILE A 262 -18.09 -10.93 -17.10
C ILE A 262 -17.48 -12.26 -17.57
N PHE A 263 -17.96 -12.78 -18.70
CA PHE A 263 -17.47 -14.03 -19.31
C PHE A 263 -16.09 -13.87 -19.96
N ASP A 264 -15.62 -12.64 -20.18
CA ASP A 264 -14.29 -12.36 -20.68
C ASP A 264 -13.23 -12.34 -19.58
N ILE A 265 -13.64 -12.37 -18.29
CA ILE A 265 -12.75 -12.35 -17.14
C ILE A 265 -12.47 -13.78 -16.68
N GLU A 266 -11.29 -14.28 -17.06
CA GLU A 266 -10.88 -15.66 -16.74
C GLU A 266 -10.35 -15.79 -15.31
N ASN A 267 -9.68 -14.75 -14.81
CA ASN A 267 -9.12 -14.75 -13.46
C ASN A 267 -9.47 -13.49 -12.66
N VAL A 268 -9.49 -13.63 -11.35
CA VAL A 268 -9.65 -12.52 -10.39
C VAL A 268 -8.52 -12.56 -9.39
N LEU A 269 -7.76 -11.48 -9.27
CA LEU A 269 -6.75 -11.26 -8.24
C LEU A 269 -7.23 -10.21 -7.26
N ILE A 270 -7.40 -10.58 -5.98
CA ILE A 270 -7.71 -9.64 -4.90
C ILE A 270 -6.44 -9.40 -4.09
N CYS A 271 -5.99 -8.15 -4.06
CA CYS A 271 -4.73 -7.75 -3.42
C CYS A 271 -4.89 -6.43 -2.64
N GLY A 272 -3.77 -5.88 -2.18
CA GLY A 272 -3.71 -4.63 -1.45
C GLY A 272 -3.81 -4.78 0.07
N GLY A 273 -3.32 -3.76 0.79
CA GLY A 273 -3.25 -3.80 2.25
C GLY A 273 -4.59 -3.80 2.98
N GLY A 274 -5.66 -3.34 2.31
CA GLY A 274 -7.03 -3.39 2.84
C GLY A 274 -7.64 -4.79 2.77
N ALA A 275 -7.16 -5.65 1.85
CA ALA A 275 -7.67 -7.01 1.70
C ALA A 275 -7.32 -7.91 2.88
N ASP A 276 -6.14 -7.71 3.49
CA ASP A 276 -5.53 -8.62 4.47
C ASP A 276 -5.55 -8.10 5.92
N ALA A 277 -6.01 -6.89 6.16
CA ALA A 277 -5.94 -6.24 7.47
C ALA A 277 -6.83 -6.94 8.51
N CYS A 278 -6.33 -8.04 9.10
CA CYS A 278 -7.02 -8.77 10.17
C CYS A 278 -6.06 -9.48 11.12
N GLY A 279 -6.56 -9.90 12.29
CA GLY A 279 -5.87 -10.85 13.15
C GLY A 279 -5.95 -12.28 12.61
N SER A 280 -5.06 -13.15 13.09
CA SER A 280 -4.90 -14.54 12.62
C SER A 280 -6.19 -15.37 12.63
N ASP A 281 -7.10 -15.06 13.56
CA ASP A 281 -8.29 -15.88 13.81
C ASP A 281 -9.56 -15.30 13.14
N MET A 282 -9.44 -14.20 12.38
CA MET A 282 -10.57 -13.54 11.76
C MET A 282 -10.44 -13.55 10.24
N LYS A 283 -11.55 -13.82 9.54
CA LYS A 283 -11.64 -13.78 8.10
C LYS A 283 -11.37 -12.36 7.57
N PRO A 284 -10.40 -12.15 6.66
CA PRO A 284 -10.08 -10.84 6.12
C PRO A 284 -11.16 -10.28 5.17
N LEU A 285 -11.11 -8.98 4.91
CA LEU A 285 -12.04 -8.31 3.99
C LEU A 285 -11.99 -8.93 2.57
N GLY A 286 -10.78 -9.23 2.09
CA GLY A 286 -10.58 -9.83 0.77
C GLY A 286 -11.30 -11.17 0.59
N ASP A 287 -11.35 -11.99 1.64
CA ASP A 287 -12.05 -13.28 1.61
C ASP A 287 -13.57 -13.12 1.60
N TYR A 288 -14.12 -12.15 2.34
CA TYR A 288 -15.55 -11.84 2.24
C TYR A 288 -15.92 -11.32 0.84
N LEU A 289 -15.07 -10.47 0.26
CA LEU A 289 -15.26 -10.01 -1.11
C LEU A 289 -15.19 -11.17 -2.11
N ARG A 290 -14.20 -12.06 -1.96
CA ARG A 290 -14.05 -13.25 -2.80
C ARG A 290 -15.33 -14.11 -2.79
N ASP A 291 -15.90 -14.34 -1.62
CA ASP A 291 -17.15 -15.12 -1.52
C ASP A 291 -18.29 -14.45 -2.28
N ASN A 292 -18.47 -13.13 -2.06
CA ASN A 292 -19.53 -12.38 -2.76
C ASN A 292 -19.33 -12.36 -4.29
N LEU A 293 -18.08 -12.23 -4.76
CA LEU A 293 -17.79 -12.25 -6.19
C LEU A 293 -18.04 -13.65 -6.80
N LYS A 294 -17.70 -14.73 -6.12
CA LYS A 294 -17.94 -16.10 -6.58
C LYS A 294 -19.41 -16.41 -6.83
N GLU A 295 -20.33 -15.73 -6.17
CA GLU A 295 -21.77 -15.92 -6.38
C GLU A 295 -22.19 -15.58 -7.83
N TRP A 296 -21.53 -14.64 -8.48
CA TRP A 296 -21.90 -14.18 -9.83
C TRP A 296 -20.75 -14.24 -10.85
N MET A 297 -19.50 -14.45 -10.40
CA MET A 297 -18.31 -14.74 -11.24
C MET A 297 -17.92 -16.22 -11.14
N SER A 298 -18.87 -17.12 -11.18
CA SER A 298 -18.64 -18.56 -10.97
C SER A 298 -17.75 -19.21 -12.04
N TYR A 299 -17.58 -18.58 -13.18
CA TYR A 299 -16.72 -19.04 -14.28
C TYR A 299 -15.28 -18.55 -14.17
N SER A 300 -15.01 -17.58 -13.33
CA SER A 300 -13.67 -17.02 -13.15
C SER A 300 -12.88 -17.82 -12.11
N ASN A 301 -11.58 -17.95 -12.33
CA ASN A 301 -10.65 -18.54 -11.38
C ASN A 301 -10.15 -17.44 -10.42
N PHE A 302 -10.30 -17.64 -9.12
CA PHE A 302 -9.80 -16.72 -8.10
C PHE A 302 -8.39 -17.10 -7.69
N LEU A 303 -7.42 -16.27 -8.06
CA LEU A 303 -6.01 -16.52 -7.76
C LEU A 303 -5.78 -16.48 -6.24
N ASP A 304 -5.03 -17.43 -5.76
CA ASP A 304 -4.58 -17.47 -4.37
C ASP A 304 -3.22 -16.78 -4.27
N ILE A 305 -3.06 -15.94 -3.25
CA ILE A 305 -1.79 -15.26 -3.00
C ILE A 305 -0.69 -16.31 -2.81
N PRO A 306 0.44 -16.18 -3.54
CA PRO A 306 1.48 -17.18 -3.53
C PRO A 306 2.20 -17.28 -2.18
N GLU A 307 2.81 -18.41 -1.94
CA GLU A 307 3.70 -18.64 -0.82
C GLU A 307 5.15 -18.36 -1.24
N GLN A 308 5.96 -17.93 -0.28
CA GLN A 308 7.39 -17.75 -0.45
C GLN A 308 8.16 -18.43 0.68
N GLU A 309 9.35 -18.91 0.36
CA GLU A 309 10.30 -19.35 1.37
C GLU A 309 11.03 -18.13 1.94
N ILE A 310 10.99 -18.00 3.27
CA ILE A 310 11.73 -16.99 4.01
C ILE A 310 12.84 -17.72 4.75
N VAL A 311 14.08 -17.41 4.38
CA VAL A 311 15.26 -17.90 5.08
C VAL A 311 15.67 -16.86 6.11
N TYR A 312 15.82 -17.25 7.36
CA TYR A 312 16.27 -16.37 8.44
C TYR A 312 17.25 -17.10 9.36
N GLU A 313 18.17 -16.33 9.93
CA GLU A 313 19.14 -16.83 10.91
C GLU A 313 18.62 -16.60 12.31
N LYS A 314 18.67 -17.63 13.15
CA LYS A 314 18.36 -17.54 14.57
C LYS A 314 19.37 -18.38 15.35
N ASP A 315 19.99 -17.80 16.36
CA ASP A 315 20.98 -18.44 17.24
C ASP A 315 22.18 -19.04 16.48
N GLY A 316 22.54 -18.47 15.28
CA GLY A 316 23.63 -18.94 14.42
C GLY A 316 23.25 -20.12 13.52
N GLU A 317 21.99 -20.49 13.47
CA GLU A 317 21.46 -21.53 12.57
C GLU A 317 20.50 -20.92 11.55
N GLU A 318 20.52 -21.45 10.32
CA GLU A 318 19.64 -21.02 9.23
C GLU A 318 18.32 -21.82 9.26
N TYR A 319 17.21 -21.11 9.26
CA TYR A 319 15.87 -21.66 9.25
C TYR A 319 15.12 -21.22 8.01
N THR A 320 14.34 -22.13 7.44
CA THR A 320 13.42 -21.83 6.33
C THR A 320 11.99 -21.92 6.82
N LYS A 321 11.20 -20.90 6.53
CA LYS A 321 9.76 -20.86 6.78
C LYS A 321 9.02 -20.55 5.49
N VAL A 322 7.96 -21.30 5.22
CA VAL A 322 7.06 -21.01 4.10
C VAL A 322 5.92 -20.14 4.63
N GLU A 323 5.75 -18.97 4.05
CA GLU A 323 4.66 -18.04 4.39
C GLU A 323 3.97 -17.54 3.12
N LYS A 324 2.66 -17.26 3.24
CA LYS A 324 1.95 -16.52 2.20
C LYS A 324 2.52 -15.11 2.10
N ILE A 325 2.75 -14.65 0.88
CA ILE A 325 3.11 -13.25 0.63
C ILE A 325 1.93 -12.39 1.10
N SER A 326 2.20 -11.32 1.84
CA SER A 326 1.11 -10.39 2.15
C SER A 326 0.58 -9.74 0.87
N PRO A 327 -0.74 -9.73 0.63
CA PRO A 327 -1.36 -9.14 -0.56
C PRO A 327 -0.91 -7.69 -0.83
N ARG A 328 -0.55 -6.96 0.23
CA ARG A 328 -0.01 -5.59 0.16
C ARG A 328 1.35 -5.48 -0.51
N LEU A 329 2.13 -6.57 -0.53
CA LEU A 329 3.50 -6.58 -1.07
C LEU A 329 3.55 -6.92 -2.55
N LEU A 330 2.50 -7.47 -3.15
CA LEU A 330 2.49 -7.88 -4.55
C LEU A 330 2.86 -6.73 -5.50
N ASN A 331 2.35 -5.54 -5.27
CA ASN A 331 2.69 -4.36 -6.06
C ASN A 331 4.19 -4.03 -6.01
N ILE A 332 4.81 -4.18 -4.83
CA ILE A 332 6.24 -3.89 -4.62
C ILE A 332 7.09 -4.97 -5.31
N ILE A 333 6.72 -6.24 -5.15
CA ILE A 333 7.40 -7.38 -5.76
C ILE A 333 7.36 -7.23 -7.29
N GLY A 334 6.19 -6.99 -7.86
CA GLY A 334 6.05 -6.82 -9.30
C GLY A 334 6.82 -5.61 -9.85
N ALA A 335 6.85 -4.50 -9.12
CA ALA A 335 7.68 -3.35 -9.48
C ALA A 335 9.16 -3.70 -9.48
N GLY A 336 9.63 -4.53 -8.54
CA GLY A 336 10.99 -5.08 -8.51
C GLY A 336 11.29 -5.88 -9.78
N VAL A 337 10.45 -6.86 -10.09
CA VAL A 337 10.58 -7.70 -11.30
C VAL A 337 10.66 -6.85 -12.59
N ILE A 338 9.80 -5.82 -12.74
CA ILE A 338 9.82 -4.90 -13.89
C ILE A 338 11.10 -4.04 -13.91
N SER A 339 11.66 -3.74 -12.76
CA SER A 339 12.83 -2.86 -12.64
C SER A 339 14.14 -3.57 -12.94
N GLU A 340 14.20 -4.88 -12.71
CA GLU A 340 15.34 -5.74 -13.02
C GLU A 340 15.50 -6.03 -14.54
N ASN A 341 14.44 -5.82 -15.33
CA ASN A 341 14.40 -5.99 -16.78
C ASN A 341 14.36 -4.65 -17.53
#